data_b9298c674082b83a150b3973249f11e5
#
_entry.id   b9298c674082b83a150b3973249f11e5
#
_cell.length_a   1.000
_cell.length_b   1.000
_cell.length_c   1.000
_cell.angle_alpha   90.00
_cell.angle_beta   90.00
_cell.angle_gamma   90.00
#
_symmetry.space_group_name_H-M   'P 1'
#
loop_
_entity.id
_entity.type
_entity.pdbx_description
1 polymer ?
#
loop_
_entity_poly.entity_id
_entity_poly.type
_entity_poly.pdbx_seq_one_letter_code
_entity_poly.pdbx_strand_id
1 'polypeptide(L)'
;KANDYPHQLLLSATPIPRTMAMGVLSGLDISTIKSLPPNRIPVTTSTLTNSKRDALIKRIQNAIANDSQVYWVCPLIEESENELTGIEELEKILKKEFSKNDYEIIHGKMKDDEKKAIIKNFKECKTKILLATTVIEVGIDVPDANIMVIENAERFGLSQLHQLRGRVGRGTKESFCILMHSDDLTELAEQRL
;
A
#
# COMPACT_ATOMS: atom_id res chain seq x y z
N LYS A 1 2.95 21.61 -44.13
CA LYS A 1 2.47 20.48 -43.29
C LYS A 1 2.49 21.00 -41.88
N ALA A 2 1.33 21.27 -41.29
CA ALA A 2 1.22 21.61 -39.87
C ALA A 2 1.73 20.40 -39.05
N ASN A 3 2.70 20.65 -38.21
CA ASN A 3 3.11 19.63 -37.19
C ASN A 3 1.98 19.61 -36.16
N ASP A 4 1.07 18.66 -36.31
CA ASP A 4 0.09 18.36 -35.26
C ASP A 4 0.86 17.66 -34.11
N TYR A 5 1.25 18.44 -33.11
CA TYR A 5 1.76 17.88 -31.85
C TYR A 5 0.57 17.30 -31.07
N PRO A 6 0.66 16.03 -30.62
CA PRO A 6 -0.42 15.44 -29.82
C PRO A 6 -0.57 16.19 -28.50
N HIS A 7 -1.81 16.36 -28.06
CA HIS A 7 -2.07 16.83 -26.71
C HIS A 7 -1.57 15.81 -25.70
N GLN A 8 -0.84 16.26 -24.67
CA GLN A 8 -0.29 15.40 -23.62
C GLN A 8 -0.92 15.79 -22.28
N LEU A 9 -1.41 14.81 -21.55
CA LEU A 9 -1.91 14.95 -20.20
C LEU A 9 -1.04 14.10 -19.24
N LEU A 10 -0.38 14.78 -18.31
CA LEU A 10 0.41 14.15 -17.26
C LEU A 10 -0.42 14.10 -15.97
N LEU A 11 -0.63 12.90 -15.43
CA LEU A 11 -1.36 12.69 -14.19
C LEU A 11 -0.40 12.19 -13.11
N SER A 12 -0.43 12.82 -11.94
CA SER A 12 0.35 12.40 -10.78
C SER A 12 -0.49 12.49 -9.52
N ALA A 13 -0.39 11.48 -8.65
CA ALA A 13 -1.01 11.48 -7.33
C ALA A 13 -0.15 12.21 -6.29
N THR A 14 1.14 12.45 -6.59
CA THR A 14 2.08 13.15 -5.69
C THR A 14 2.21 14.61 -6.13
N PRO A 15 2.03 15.58 -5.21
CA PRO A 15 2.23 16.98 -5.55
C PRO A 15 3.69 17.24 -5.95
N ILE A 16 3.89 17.78 -7.13
CA ILE A 16 5.21 18.25 -7.56
C ILE A 16 5.48 19.57 -6.83
N PRO A 17 6.61 19.70 -6.08
CA PRO A 17 6.94 20.95 -5.42
C PRO A 17 6.91 22.12 -6.42
N ARG A 18 6.33 23.24 -6.03
CA ARG A 18 6.12 24.42 -6.91
C ARG A 18 7.41 24.90 -7.57
N THR A 19 8.53 24.81 -6.86
CA THR A 19 9.88 25.13 -7.36
C THR A 19 10.32 24.21 -8.50
N MET A 20 10.00 22.91 -8.41
CA MET A 20 10.31 21.92 -9.45
C MET A 20 9.36 22.08 -10.66
N ALA A 21 8.09 22.39 -10.41
CA ALA A 21 7.12 22.68 -11.45
C ALA A 21 7.50 23.91 -12.26
N MET A 22 8.02 24.96 -11.66
CA MET A 22 8.44 26.18 -12.36
C MET A 22 9.71 25.99 -13.20
N GLY A 23 10.61 25.08 -12.82
CA GLY A 23 11.86 24.85 -13.56
C GLY A 23 11.75 23.84 -14.71
N VAL A 24 11.00 22.75 -14.50
CA VAL A 24 10.93 21.62 -15.44
C VAL A 24 9.66 21.65 -16.29
N LEU A 25 8.60 22.28 -15.79
CA LEU A 25 7.26 22.29 -16.41
C LEU A 25 6.85 23.70 -16.88
N SER A 26 7.82 24.60 -17.10
CA SER A 26 7.54 25.92 -17.68
C SER A 26 6.86 25.75 -19.05
N GLY A 27 5.59 26.13 -19.13
CA GLY A 27 4.77 25.97 -20.34
C GLY A 27 3.68 24.89 -20.24
N LEU A 28 3.52 24.23 -19.09
CA LEU A 28 2.41 23.32 -18.82
C LEU A 28 1.34 23.99 -17.95
N ASP A 29 0.09 23.83 -18.32
CA ASP A 29 -1.04 24.20 -17.48
C ASP A 29 -1.21 23.15 -16.37
N ILE A 30 -1.27 23.60 -15.10
CA ILE A 30 -1.40 22.73 -13.95
C ILE A 30 -2.76 22.90 -13.31
N SER A 31 -3.51 21.80 -13.25
CA SER A 31 -4.78 21.72 -12.53
C SER A 31 -4.64 20.80 -11.32
N THR A 32 -5.05 21.27 -10.14
CA THR A 32 -4.98 20.50 -8.90
C THR A 32 -6.37 20.19 -8.37
N ILE A 33 -6.70 18.90 -8.24
CA ILE A 33 -7.93 18.42 -7.60
C ILE A 33 -7.67 18.29 -6.12
N LYS A 34 -8.31 19.15 -5.30
CA LYS A 34 -8.11 19.18 -3.83
C LYS A 34 -9.23 18.48 -3.06
N SER A 35 -10.38 18.25 -3.68
CA SER A 35 -11.54 17.63 -3.04
C SER A 35 -11.52 16.11 -3.20
N LEU A 36 -11.96 15.40 -2.17
CA LEU A 36 -12.26 13.98 -2.29
C LEU A 36 -13.50 13.76 -3.15
N PRO A 37 -13.61 12.61 -3.84
CA PRO A 37 -14.85 12.22 -4.50
C PRO A 37 -16.03 12.20 -3.50
N PRO A 38 -17.27 12.43 -3.98
CA PRO A 38 -18.44 12.32 -3.11
C PRO A 38 -18.51 10.95 -2.42
N ASN A 39 -18.94 10.93 -1.16
CA ASN A 39 -19.12 9.72 -0.33
C ASN A 39 -17.82 8.96 0.02
N ARG A 40 -16.65 9.52 -0.23
CA ARG A 40 -15.39 8.89 0.19
C ARG A 40 -15.10 9.21 1.66
N ILE A 41 -14.95 8.16 2.47
CA ILE A 41 -14.55 8.27 3.88
C ILE A 41 -13.01 8.42 3.93
N PRO A 42 -12.48 9.41 4.65
CA PRO A 42 -11.04 9.55 4.83
C PRO A 42 -10.43 8.31 5.49
N VAL A 43 -9.24 7.90 5.02
CA VAL A 43 -8.50 6.78 5.62
C VAL A 43 -7.87 7.23 6.93
N THR A 44 -8.19 6.55 8.03
CA THR A 44 -7.55 6.76 9.33
C THR A 44 -6.15 6.15 9.31
N THR A 45 -5.12 6.97 9.51
CA THR A 45 -3.73 6.52 9.56
C THR A 45 -3.22 6.52 10.99
N SER A 46 -2.54 5.45 11.39
CA SER A 46 -1.91 5.31 12.72
C SER A 46 -0.56 4.64 12.60
N THR A 47 0.35 4.99 13.50
CA THR A 47 1.64 4.34 13.68
C THR A 47 1.55 3.29 14.77
N LEU A 48 2.32 2.21 14.65
CA LEU A 48 2.36 1.14 15.63
C LEU A 48 3.76 0.53 15.71
N THR A 49 4.27 0.38 16.91
CA THR A 49 5.58 -0.27 17.15
C THR A 49 5.50 -1.79 16.95
N ASN A 50 6.62 -2.40 16.59
CA ASN A 50 6.71 -3.86 16.40
C ASN A 50 6.34 -4.64 17.67
N SER A 51 6.59 -4.09 18.86
CA SER A 51 6.20 -4.66 20.16
C SER A 51 4.68 -4.86 20.31
N LYS A 52 3.86 -4.11 19.54
CA LYS A 52 2.39 -4.22 19.57
C LYS A 52 1.82 -5.12 18.46
N ARG A 53 2.66 -5.89 17.76
CA ARG A 53 2.26 -6.76 16.65
C ARG A 53 1.15 -7.76 17.02
N ASP A 54 1.24 -8.39 18.18
CA ASP A 54 0.23 -9.37 18.62
C ASP A 54 -1.16 -8.74 18.78
N ALA A 55 -1.20 -7.49 19.25
CA ALA A 55 -2.46 -6.75 19.36
C ALA A 55 -3.03 -6.39 17.98
N LEU A 56 -2.16 -6.06 17.01
CA LEU A 56 -2.55 -5.82 15.63
C LEU A 56 -3.12 -7.10 14.99
N ILE A 57 -2.45 -8.23 15.15
CA ILE A 57 -2.88 -9.53 14.61
C ILE A 57 -4.30 -9.87 15.10
N LYS A 58 -4.56 -9.74 16.39
CA LYS A 58 -5.90 -9.97 16.96
C LYS A 58 -6.96 -9.05 16.37
N ARG A 59 -6.62 -7.79 16.13
CA ARG A 59 -7.53 -6.84 15.47
C ARG A 59 -7.80 -7.24 14.02
N ILE A 60 -6.78 -7.69 13.30
CA ILE A 60 -6.93 -8.17 11.93
C ILE A 60 -7.78 -9.43 11.88
N GLN A 61 -7.57 -10.40 12.79
CA GLN A 61 -8.42 -11.59 12.90
C GLN A 61 -9.89 -11.22 13.08
N ASN A 62 -10.19 -10.29 13.97
CA ASN A 62 -11.56 -9.80 14.16
C ASN A 62 -12.09 -9.06 12.91
N ALA A 63 -11.26 -8.29 12.23
CA ALA A 63 -11.66 -7.55 11.04
C ALA A 63 -12.00 -8.49 9.87
N ILE A 64 -11.18 -9.51 9.60
CA ILE A 64 -11.44 -10.47 8.53
C ILE A 64 -12.67 -11.36 8.84
N ALA A 65 -12.94 -11.64 10.12
CA ALA A 65 -14.17 -12.30 10.56
C ALA A 65 -15.42 -11.45 10.27
N ASN A 66 -15.28 -10.13 10.15
CA ASN A 66 -16.29 -9.15 9.75
C ASN A 66 -16.16 -8.70 8.29
N ASP A 67 -15.70 -9.59 7.41
CA ASP A 67 -15.58 -9.37 5.96
C ASP A 67 -14.73 -8.17 5.54
N SER A 68 -13.71 -7.84 6.32
CA SER A 68 -12.66 -6.91 5.90
C SER A 68 -11.58 -7.62 5.10
N GLN A 69 -10.98 -6.90 4.14
CA GLN A 69 -9.81 -7.37 3.42
C GLN A 69 -8.60 -6.50 3.74
N VAL A 70 -7.44 -7.13 3.80
CA VAL A 70 -6.19 -6.53 4.28
C VAL A 70 -5.13 -6.60 3.20
N TYR A 71 -4.55 -5.45 2.86
CA TYR A 71 -3.25 -5.38 2.23
C TYR A 71 -2.17 -5.36 3.30
N TRP A 72 -1.22 -6.27 3.22
CA TRP A 72 -0.06 -6.29 4.10
C TRP A 72 1.21 -6.15 3.28
N VAL A 73 1.88 -5.02 3.40
CA VAL A 73 3.00 -4.64 2.53
C VAL A 73 4.30 -4.67 3.30
N CYS A 74 5.30 -5.36 2.72
CA CYS A 74 6.67 -5.36 3.20
C CYS A 74 7.57 -4.54 2.27
N PRO A 75 8.57 -3.82 2.80
CA PRO A 75 9.61 -3.22 1.97
C PRO A 75 10.44 -4.31 1.28
N LEU A 76 10.95 -3.99 0.10
CA LEU A 76 12.03 -4.77 -0.50
C LEU A 76 13.31 -4.50 0.29
N ILE A 77 13.98 -5.55 0.74
CA ILE A 77 15.28 -5.45 1.41
C ILE A 77 16.35 -5.62 0.32
N GLU A 78 16.83 -4.49 -0.22
CA GLU A 78 17.85 -4.47 -1.30
C GLU A 78 19.22 -5.01 -0.85
N GLU A 79 19.51 -4.97 0.46
CA GLU A 79 20.80 -5.38 1.04
C GLU A 79 20.93 -6.88 1.31
N SER A 80 19.86 -7.66 1.18
CA SER A 80 19.93 -9.11 1.30
C SER A 80 19.98 -9.77 -0.08
N GLU A 81 20.86 -10.77 -0.26
CA GLU A 81 20.89 -11.63 -1.46
C GLU A 81 19.50 -12.25 -1.76
N ASN A 82 18.59 -12.23 -0.78
CA ASN A 82 17.20 -12.64 -0.88
C ASN A 82 16.24 -11.47 -0.65
N GLU A 83 15.74 -10.87 -1.72
CA GLU A 83 14.66 -9.85 -1.72
C GLU A 83 13.38 -10.31 -0.98
N LEU A 84 13.26 -11.59 -0.69
CA LEU A 84 12.08 -12.21 -0.10
C LEU A 84 12.17 -12.39 1.43
N THR A 85 13.31 -12.08 2.06
CA THR A 85 13.53 -12.34 3.50
C THR A 85 12.43 -11.73 4.37
N GLY A 86 12.04 -10.49 4.12
CA GLY A 86 10.96 -9.84 4.87
C GLY A 86 9.58 -10.49 4.70
N ILE A 87 9.28 -10.98 3.49
CA ILE A 87 8.05 -11.74 3.23
C ILE A 87 8.08 -13.09 3.91
N GLU A 88 9.20 -13.82 3.88
CA GLU A 88 9.32 -15.13 4.47
C GLU A 88 9.17 -15.10 6.01
N GLU A 89 9.72 -14.06 6.64
CA GLU A 89 9.55 -13.85 8.08
C GLU A 89 8.10 -13.57 8.44
N LEU A 90 7.44 -12.69 7.70
CA LEU A 90 6.05 -12.36 7.93
C LEU A 90 5.14 -13.56 7.59
N GLU A 91 5.46 -14.30 6.55
CA GLU A 91 4.72 -15.53 6.21
C GLU A 91 4.76 -16.56 7.36
N LYS A 92 5.89 -16.71 8.05
CA LYS A 92 5.98 -17.59 9.25
C LYS A 92 5.02 -17.14 10.34
N ILE A 93 4.87 -15.82 10.54
CA ILE A 93 3.92 -15.27 11.50
C ILE A 93 2.49 -15.53 11.02
N LEU A 94 2.20 -15.27 9.75
CA LEU A 94 0.86 -15.49 9.19
C LEU A 94 0.45 -16.95 9.24
N LYS A 95 1.37 -17.89 8.94
CA LYS A 95 1.11 -19.35 9.04
C LYS A 95 0.73 -19.80 10.43
N LYS A 96 1.23 -19.13 11.46
CA LYS A 96 0.92 -19.45 12.85
C LYS A 96 -0.44 -18.90 13.29
N GLU A 97 -0.79 -17.71 12.81
CA GLU A 97 -1.90 -16.94 13.33
C GLU A 97 -3.17 -16.97 12.44
N PHE A 98 -3.04 -17.38 11.17
CA PHE A 98 -4.12 -17.40 10.18
C PHE A 98 -4.18 -18.75 9.44
N SER A 99 -5.35 -19.12 8.95
CA SER A 99 -5.50 -20.31 8.12
C SER A 99 -4.85 -20.10 6.75
N LYS A 100 -4.36 -21.18 6.15
CA LYS A 100 -3.69 -21.14 4.84
C LYS A 100 -4.56 -20.51 3.73
N ASN A 101 -5.87 -20.59 3.86
CA ASN A 101 -6.82 -20.04 2.89
C ASN A 101 -7.12 -18.55 3.12
N ASP A 102 -6.69 -17.99 4.25
CA ASP A 102 -6.98 -16.59 4.59
C ASP A 102 -6.04 -15.62 3.88
N TYR A 103 -4.85 -16.07 3.45
CA TYR A 103 -3.85 -15.20 2.85
C TYR A 103 -3.24 -15.78 1.58
N GLU A 104 -2.82 -14.88 0.70
CA GLU A 104 -1.99 -15.15 -0.46
C GLU A 104 -0.81 -14.17 -0.49
N ILE A 105 0.27 -14.59 -1.14
CA ILE A 105 1.51 -13.82 -1.25
C ILE A 105 1.71 -13.42 -2.69
N ILE A 106 2.07 -12.15 -2.93
CA ILE A 106 2.43 -11.63 -4.24
C ILE A 106 3.75 -10.85 -4.19
N HIS A 107 4.66 -11.14 -5.12
CA HIS A 107 5.95 -10.44 -5.21
C HIS A 107 6.43 -10.32 -6.65
N GLY A 108 7.44 -9.45 -6.89
CA GLY A 108 7.92 -9.10 -8.21
C GLY A 108 8.36 -10.26 -9.09
N LYS A 109 9.01 -11.26 -8.49
CA LYS A 109 9.59 -12.43 -9.20
C LYS A 109 8.57 -13.46 -9.70
N MET A 110 7.28 -13.34 -9.30
CA MET A 110 6.23 -14.24 -9.77
C MET A 110 5.87 -14.00 -11.23
N LYS A 111 5.42 -15.05 -11.91
CA LYS A 111 4.89 -14.95 -13.28
C LYS A 111 3.58 -14.15 -13.30
N ASP A 112 3.35 -13.44 -14.38
CA ASP A 112 2.17 -12.57 -14.51
C ASP A 112 0.84 -13.31 -14.38
N ASP A 113 0.76 -14.54 -14.84
CA ASP A 113 -0.46 -15.35 -14.75
C ASP A 113 -0.74 -15.79 -13.31
N GLU A 114 0.31 -16.10 -12.52
CA GLU A 114 0.19 -16.38 -11.09
C GLU A 114 -0.28 -15.13 -10.33
N LYS A 115 0.32 -13.96 -10.61
CA LYS A 115 -0.11 -12.69 -10.02
C LYS A 115 -1.58 -12.38 -10.32
N LYS A 116 -2.02 -12.58 -11.57
CA LYS A 116 -3.41 -12.37 -11.98
C LYS A 116 -4.37 -13.30 -11.24
N ALA A 117 -4.00 -14.58 -11.06
CA ALA A 117 -4.81 -15.54 -10.31
C ALA A 117 -4.98 -15.13 -8.85
N ILE A 118 -3.89 -14.74 -8.17
CA ILE A 118 -3.89 -14.26 -6.79
C ILE A 118 -4.77 -13.01 -6.65
N ILE A 119 -4.56 -12.03 -7.53
CA ILE A 119 -5.37 -10.79 -7.52
C ILE A 119 -6.85 -11.09 -7.73
N LYS A 120 -7.17 -12.04 -8.61
CA LYS A 120 -8.54 -12.47 -8.85
C LYS A 120 -9.15 -13.09 -7.59
N ASN A 121 -8.44 -14.01 -6.91
CA ASN A 121 -8.91 -14.64 -5.67
C ASN A 121 -9.16 -13.58 -4.59
N PHE A 122 -8.26 -12.62 -4.45
CA PHE A 122 -8.42 -11.53 -3.50
C PHE A 122 -9.63 -10.64 -3.84
N LYS A 123 -9.81 -10.27 -5.12
CA LYS A 123 -11.01 -9.51 -5.57
C LYS A 123 -12.33 -10.25 -5.36
N GLU A 124 -12.32 -11.56 -5.50
CA GLU A 124 -13.48 -12.42 -5.29
C GLU A 124 -13.68 -12.77 -3.81
N CYS A 125 -12.96 -12.12 -2.89
CA CYS A 125 -13.00 -12.36 -1.44
C CYS A 125 -12.71 -13.80 -1.01
N LYS A 126 -12.08 -14.62 -1.87
CA LYS A 126 -11.65 -15.99 -1.56
C LYS A 126 -10.50 -16.00 -0.55
N THR A 127 -9.68 -14.98 -0.60
CA THR A 127 -8.63 -14.70 0.39
C THR A 127 -8.87 -13.34 1.03
N LYS A 128 -8.53 -13.20 2.29
CA LYS A 128 -8.79 -12.00 3.09
C LYS A 128 -7.56 -11.13 3.29
N ILE A 129 -6.37 -11.70 3.19
CA ILE A 129 -5.10 -11.00 3.38
C ILE A 129 -4.26 -11.16 2.10
N LEU A 130 -3.81 -10.06 1.54
CA LEU A 130 -2.82 -10.05 0.46
C LEU A 130 -1.49 -9.52 1.00
N LEU A 131 -0.55 -10.45 1.23
CA LEU A 131 0.81 -10.11 1.60
C LEU A 131 1.62 -9.80 0.35
N ALA A 132 2.25 -8.63 0.31
CA ALA A 132 2.96 -8.20 -0.88
C ALA A 132 4.25 -7.43 -0.59
N THR A 133 5.17 -7.46 -1.55
CA THR A 133 6.21 -6.43 -1.65
C THR A 133 5.65 -5.17 -2.28
N THR A 134 6.47 -4.15 -2.48
CA THR A 134 6.12 -2.86 -3.10
C THR A 134 5.45 -2.95 -4.48
N VAL A 135 5.36 -4.15 -5.08
CA VAL A 135 4.72 -4.42 -6.38
C VAL A 135 3.24 -4.01 -6.44
N ILE A 136 2.58 -3.81 -5.30
CA ILE A 136 1.18 -3.31 -5.27
C ILE A 136 1.04 -1.86 -5.79
N GLU A 137 2.13 -1.17 -6.09
CA GLU A 137 2.06 0.20 -6.62
C GLU A 137 1.28 0.30 -7.93
N VAL A 138 1.13 -0.79 -8.69
CA VAL A 138 0.53 -0.75 -10.03
C VAL A 138 -0.82 -1.48 -10.08
N GLY A 139 -1.91 -0.70 -10.18
CA GLY A 139 -3.14 -1.13 -10.86
C GLY A 139 -4.08 -2.11 -10.13
N ILE A 140 -3.82 -2.52 -8.87
CA ILE A 140 -4.75 -3.38 -8.14
C ILE A 140 -5.80 -2.50 -7.45
N ASP A 141 -7.01 -2.53 -7.97
CA ASP A 141 -8.18 -1.88 -7.38
C ASP A 141 -9.09 -2.93 -6.76
N VAL A 142 -9.19 -2.93 -5.42
CA VAL A 142 -10.10 -3.79 -4.66
C VAL A 142 -10.89 -2.90 -3.71
N PRO A 143 -12.13 -2.56 -4.06
CA PRO A 143 -12.95 -1.64 -3.26
C PRO A 143 -13.22 -2.12 -1.83
N ASP A 144 -13.27 -3.43 -1.61
CA ASP A 144 -13.55 -4.05 -0.30
C ASP A 144 -12.31 -4.12 0.61
N ALA A 145 -11.11 -3.88 0.08
CA ALA A 145 -9.90 -3.79 0.88
C ALA A 145 -9.89 -2.47 1.66
N ASN A 146 -10.14 -2.58 2.96
CA ASN A 146 -10.28 -1.43 3.84
C ASN A 146 -9.17 -1.30 4.89
N ILE A 147 -8.26 -2.26 4.96
CA ILE A 147 -7.11 -2.21 5.88
C ILE A 147 -5.81 -2.31 5.07
N MET A 148 -4.90 -1.38 5.34
CA MET A 148 -3.52 -1.38 4.84
C MET A 148 -2.58 -1.50 6.04
N VAL A 149 -1.73 -2.51 6.06
CA VAL A 149 -0.62 -2.63 6.99
C VAL A 149 0.68 -2.48 6.22
N ILE A 150 1.55 -1.60 6.66
CA ILE A 150 2.85 -1.35 6.03
C ILE A 150 3.94 -1.67 7.05
N GLU A 151 4.71 -2.71 6.78
CA GLU A 151 5.85 -3.13 7.62
C GLU A 151 7.05 -2.24 7.42
N ASN A 152 7.79 -1.97 8.50
CA ASN A 152 8.99 -1.14 8.47
C ASN A 152 8.76 0.16 7.69
N ALA A 153 7.69 0.88 8.06
CA ALA A 153 7.22 2.06 7.35
C ALA A 153 8.29 3.16 7.25
N GLU A 154 9.24 3.19 8.18
CA GLU A 154 10.41 4.07 8.18
C GLU A 154 11.34 3.88 6.96
N ARG A 155 11.25 2.75 6.27
CA ARG A 155 12.04 2.46 5.06
C ARG A 155 11.40 2.99 3.78
N PHE A 156 10.14 3.40 3.84
CA PHE A 156 9.43 3.93 2.68
C PHE A 156 9.59 5.45 2.56
N GLY A 157 9.63 5.94 1.33
CA GLY A 157 9.49 7.36 1.07
C GLY A 157 8.05 7.84 1.32
N LEU A 158 7.86 9.12 1.68
CA LEU A 158 6.53 9.70 1.93
C LEU A 158 5.57 9.54 0.75
N SER A 159 6.07 9.67 -0.48
CA SER A 159 5.27 9.46 -1.69
C SER A 159 4.78 8.02 -1.81
N GLN A 160 5.61 7.04 -1.47
CA GLN A 160 5.24 5.63 -1.48
C GLN A 160 4.19 5.31 -0.41
N LEU A 161 4.40 5.80 0.83
CA LEU A 161 3.40 5.67 1.91
C LEU A 161 2.06 6.28 1.50
N HIS A 162 2.08 7.46 0.86
CA HIS A 162 0.88 8.11 0.37
C HIS A 162 0.18 7.28 -0.72
N GLN A 163 0.92 6.71 -1.66
CA GLN A 163 0.37 5.86 -2.72
C GLN A 163 -0.23 4.56 -2.14
N LEU A 164 0.49 3.89 -1.22
CA LEU A 164 -0.01 2.69 -0.55
C LEU A 164 -1.28 2.99 0.26
N ARG A 165 -1.28 4.06 1.06
CA ARG A 165 -2.49 4.52 1.76
C ARG A 165 -3.67 4.74 0.83
N GLY A 166 -3.41 5.27 -0.37
CA GLY A 166 -4.43 5.52 -1.40
C GLY A 166 -5.03 4.25 -2.03
N ARG A 167 -4.49 3.06 -1.73
CA ARG A 167 -5.04 1.79 -2.20
C ARG A 167 -6.24 1.30 -1.42
N VAL A 168 -6.44 1.79 -0.21
CA VAL A 168 -7.63 1.52 0.62
C VAL A 168 -8.55 2.75 0.68
N GLY A 169 -9.76 2.58 1.22
CA GLY A 169 -10.74 3.65 1.32
C GLY A 169 -11.42 3.97 -0.01
N ARG A 170 -11.58 2.99 -0.89
CA ARG A 170 -12.29 3.14 -2.16
C ARG A 170 -13.73 2.68 -2.10
N GLY A 171 -14.09 1.92 -1.08
CA GLY A 171 -15.44 1.49 -0.77
C GLY A 171 -16.16 2.44 0.21
N THR A 172 -17.27 1.94 0.75
CA THR A 172 -18.13 2.66 1.72
C THR A 172 -17.80 2.34 3.18
N LYS A 173 -16.88 1.39 3.43
CA LYS A 173 -16.44 1.01 4.78
C LYS A 173 -15.38 1.97 5.30
N GLU A 174 -15.34 2.16 6.62
CA GLU A 174 -14.20 2.81 7.26
C GLU A 174 -12.91 2.10 6.91
N SER A 175 -11.86 2.86 6.67
CA SER A 175 -10.60 2.32 6.20
C SER A 175 -9.44 2.80 7.05
N PHE A 176 -8.48 1.90 7.25
CA PHE A 176 -7.35 2.09 8.16
C PHE A 176 -6.03 1.84 7.43
N CYS A 177 -5.05 2.69 7.70
CA CYS A 177 -3.67 2.50 7.29
C CYS A 177 -2.79 2.45 8.53
N ILE A 178 -2.16 1.30 8.79
CA ILE A 178 -1.32 1.06 9.95
C ILE A 178 0.13 1.03 9.49
N LEU A 179 0.94 1.95 10.00
CA LEU A 179 2.36 2.04 9.73
C LEU A 179 3.11 1.36 10.86
N MET A 180 3.60 0.12 10.59
CA MET A 180 4.44 -0.62 11.53
C MET A 180 5.88 -0.11 11.45
N HIS A 181 6.51 0.10 12.59
CA HIS A 181 7.89 0.57 12.65
C HIS A 181 8.67 -0.10 13.79
N SER A 182 10.00 -0.02 13.74
CA SER A 182 10.87 -0.48 14.81
C SER A 182 10.64 0.33 16.09
N ASP A 183 10.94 -0.29 17.25
CA ASP A 183 10.81 0.42 18.53
C ASP A 183 11.87 1.52 18.66
N ASP A 184 13.01 1.40 17.95
CA ASP A 184 14.13 2.35 17.93
C ASP A 184 14.12 3.18 16.63
N LEU A 185 13.24 4.19 16.55
CA LEU A 185 13.24 5.13 15.43
C LEU A 185 14.29 6.24 15.63
N THR A 186 14.91 6.66 14.51
CA THR A 186 15.65 7.93 14.50
C THR A 186 14.66 9.10 14.50
N GLU A 187 15.08 10.28 15.04
CA GLU A 187 14.23 11.49 15.03
C GLU A 187 13.71 11.84 13.62
N LEU A 188 14.52 11.65 12.59
CA LEU A 188 14.12 11.89 11.20
C LEU A 188 13.05 10.88 10.71
N ALA A 189 13.11 9.65 11.17
CA ALA A 189 12.12 8.63 10.83
C ALA A 189 10.79 8.89 11.57
N GLU A 190 10.86 9.31 12.83
CA GLU A 190 9.70 9.68 13.64
C GLU A 190 8.95 10.89 13.05
N GLN A 191 9.67 11.92 12.59
CA GLN A 191 9.07 13.09 11.95
C GLN A 191 8.40 12.78 10.59
N ARG A 192 8.75 11.66 9.94
CA ARG A 192 8.16 11.26 8.66
C ARG A 192 6.91 10.41 8.80
N LEU A 193 6.76 9.70 9.91
CA LEU A 193 5.62 8.83 10.20
C LEU A 193 4.52 9.56 10.95
#